data_1a5ae7d0e24061eb962c4d1738de91a2
#
_entry.id   1a5ae7d0e24061eb962c4d1738de91a2
#
_cell.length_a   1.000
_cell.length_b   1.000
_cell.length_c   1.000
_cell.angle_alpha   90.00
_cell.angle_beta   90.00
_cell.angle_gamma   90.00
#
_symmetry.space_group_name_H-M   'P 1'
#
loop_
_entity.id
_entity.type
_entity.pdbx_description
1 polymer ?
#
loop_
_entity_poly.entity_id
_entity_poly.type
_entity_poly.pdbx_seq_one_letter_code
_entity_poly.pdbx_strand_id
1 'polypeptide(L)'
;AGMALTATAEEGGNIISVSGETTSNITDVTIRVISPNGSNVVGVDQVTPDANGEFSTQFNVSNWTQDGLYKIKANQGTSLLYSITVSVEVNSGMTAETSTTQSSLVSNTASVSVETITEPAGLSIAANAMEGSDTIEITGQTTRTNDDVIFTVTAPNGNLVSVDQVSPDTS
;
A
#
# COMPACT_ATOMS: atom_id res chain seq x y z
N ALA A 1 11.03 2.41 13.56
CA ALA A 1 9.71 3.03 13.78
C ALA A 1 8.93 3.05 12.48
N GLY A 2 7.61 2.96 12.59
CA GLY A 2 6.73 2.99 11.43
C GLY A 2 5.67 1.89 11.44
N MET A 3 4.99 1.71 10.31
CA MET A 3 3.98 0.68 10.15
C MET A 3 4.03 0.05 8.76
N ALA A 4 3.47 -1.14 8.64
CA ALA A 4 3.22 -1.82 7.38
C ALA A 4 1.73 -2.13 7.25
N LEU A 5 1.21 -2.11 6.04
CA LEU A 5 -0.19 -2.39 5.74
C LEU A 5 -0.27 -3.31 4.52
N THR A 6 -1.04 -4.35 4.63
CA THR A 6 -1.32 -5.32 3.56
C THR A 6 -2.82 -5.41 3.33
N ALA A 7 -3.22 -5.36 2.08
CA ALA A 7 -4.58 -5.65 1.67
C ALA A 7 -4.60 -6.85 0.73
N THR A 8 -5.51 -7.78 0.98
CA THR A 8 -5.72 -8.96 0.15
C THR A 8 -7.19 -9.10 -0.21
N ALA A 9 -7.47 -9.55 -1.42
CA ALA A 9 -8.80 -9.83 -1.90
C ALA A 9 -8.75 -10.91 -2.99
N GLU A 10 -9.81 -11.70 -3.09
CA GLU A 10 -9.97 -12.69 -4.15
C GLU A 10 -10.74 -12.08 -5.32
N GLU A 11 -10.45 -12.56 -6.53
CA GLU A 11 -11.22 -12.16 -7.70
C GLU A 11 -12.68 -12.58 -7.58
N GLY A 12 -13.59 -11.66 -7.84
CA GLY A 12 -15.03 -11.90 -7.71
C GLY A 12 -15.51 -12.03 -6.28
N GLY A 13 -14.65 -11.75 -5.30
CA GLY A 13 -15.00 -11.74 -3.89
C GLY A 13 -15.73 -10.46 -3.45
N ASN A 14 -16.18 -10.46 -2.23
CA ASN A 14 -16.87 -9.31 -1.62
C ASN A 14 -16.20 -8.84 -0.32
N ILE A 15 -15.02 -9.36 0.00
CA ILE A 15 -14.29 -9.03 1.23
C ILE A 15 -12.88 -8.58 0.88
N ILE A 16 -12.49 -7.43 1.43
CA ILE A 16 -11.10 -7.01 1.50
C ILE A 16 -10.57 -7.30 2.89
N SER A 17 -9.54 -8.11 3.00
CA SER A 17 -8.84 -8.35 4.25
C SER A 17 -7.67 -7.37 4.37
N VAL A 18 -7.61 -6.67 5.47
CA VAL A 18 -6.56 -5.69 5.76
C VAL A 18 -5.83 -6.13 7.02
N SER A 19 -4.53 -6.23 6.93
CA SER A 19 -3.67 -6.55 8.07
C SER A 19 -2.46 -5.63 8.09
N GLY A 20 -1.85 -5.50 9.23
CA GLY A 20 -0.67 -4.67 9.34
C GLY A 20 0.11 -4.91 10.62
N GLU A 21 1.20 -4.20 10.69
CA GLU A 21 2.12 -4.21 11.83
C GLU A 21 2.56 -2.77 12.11
N THR A 22 2.65 -2.42 13.38
CA THR A 22 3.12 -1.11 13.81
C THR A 22 4.13 -1.25 14.95
N THR A 23 5.09 -0.34 15.00
CA THR A 23 6.02 -0.26 16.13
C THR A 23 5.44 0.48 17.34
N SER A 24 4.23 1.06 17.21
CA SER A 24 3.50 1.73 18.28
C SER A 24 2.26 0.94 18.65
N ASN A 25 2.29 0.26 19.79
CA ASN A 25 1.16 -0.53 20.29
C ASN A 25 0.34 0.18 21.37
N ILE A 26 0.58 1.46 21.59
CA ILE A 26 -0.09 2.25 22.62
C ILE A 26 -1.24 3.11 22.07
N THR A 27 -1.39 3.18 20.77
CA THR A 27 -2.41 4.00 20.10
C THR A 27 -3.14 3.15 19.07
N ASP A 28 -4.46 3.31 18.99
CA ASP A 28 -5.27 2.61 18.00
C ASP A 28 -4.91 3.03 16.57
N VAL A 29 -5.03 2.08 15.65
CA VAL A 29 -4.92 2.32 14.22
C VAL A 29 -6.31 2.62 13.67
N THR A 30 -6.46 3.76 13.03
CA THR A 30 -7.68 4.09 12.29
C THR A 30 -7.49 3.72 10.83
N ILE A 31 -8.40 2.91 10.30
CA ILE A 31 -8.39 2.46 8.91
C ILE A 31 -9.62 3.03 8.21
N ARG A 32 -9.40 3.77 7.13
CA ARG A 32 -10.46 4.37 6.31
C ARG A 32 -10.35 3.89 4.89
N VAL A 33 -11.49 3.63 4.28
CA VAL A 33 -11.57 3.30 2.86
C VAL A 33 -12.23 4.47 2.13
N ILE A 34 -11.54 4.98 1.14
CA ILE A 34 -11.94 6.16 0.35
C ILE A 34 -12.33 5.69 -1.05
N SER A 35 -13.46 6.17 -1.53
CA SER A 35 -13.98 5.84 -2.87
C SER A 35 -13.05 6.32 -3.99
N PRO A 36 -13.15 5.75 -5.21
CA PRO A 36 -12.26 6.10 -6.33
C PRO A 36 -12.27 7.59 -6.69
N ASN A 37 -13.40 8.29 -6.51
CA ASN A 37 -13.47 9.74 -6.76
C ASN A 37 -12.84 10.60 -5.64
N GLY A 38 -12.41 9.97 -4.54
CA GLY A 38 -11.78 10.65 -3.40
C GLY A 38 -12.74 11.43 -2.49
N SER A 39 -14.04 11.44 -2.78
CA SER A 39 -15.01 12.30 -2.09
C SER A 39 -15.72 11.63 -0.93
N ASN A 40 -15.76 10.30 -0.89
CA ASN A 40 -16.54 9.55 0.10
C ASN A 40 -15.66 8.59 0.87
N VAL A 41 -15.86 8.57 2.19
CA VAL A 41 -15.35 7.49 3.05
C VAL A 41 -16.43 6.41 3.10
N VAL A 42 -16.14 5.23 2.57
CA VAL A 42 -17.10 4.12 2.47
C VAL A 42 -16.91 3.06 3.55
N GLY A 43 -15.80 3.12 4.28
CA GLY A 43 -15.52 2.23 5.40
C GLY A 43 -14.59 2.90 6.40
N VAL A 44 -14.83 2.66 7.67
CA VAL A 44 -13.97 3.09 8.76
C VAL A 44 -13.92 1.98 9.80
N ASP A 45 -12.73 1.69 10.30
CA ASP A 45 -12.55 0.84 11.46
C ASP A 45 -11.42 1.39 12.34
N GLN A 46 -11.50 1.09 13.61
CA GLN A 46 -10.48 1.44 14.59
C GLN A 46 -10.06 0.18 15.30
N VAL A 47 -8.77 -0.14 15.21
CA VAL A 47 -8.24 -1.41 15.67
C VAL A 47 -7.12 -1.16 16.66
N THR A 48 -7.16 -1.86 17.79
CA THR A 48 -6.09 -1.83 18.79
C THR A 48 -5.02 -2.85 18.39
N PRO A 49 -3.77 -2.44 18.14
CA PRO A 49 -2.69 -3.39 17.90
C PRO A 49 -2.47 -4.31 19.09
N ASP A 50 -2.10 -5.54 18.83
CA ASP A 50 -1.73 -6.49 19.88
C ASP A 50 -0.34 -6.18 20.48
N ALA A 51 0.13 -7.02 21.39
CA ALA A 51 1.42 -6.83 22.07
C ALA A 51 2.62 -6.88 21.09
N ASN A 52 2.45 -7.49 19.93
CA ASN A 52 3.46 -7.54 18.86
C ASN A 52 3.32 -6.40 17.85
N GLY A 53 2.31 -5.54 18.01
CA GLY A 53 2.00 -4.46 17.08
C GLY A 53 1.16 -4.91 15.88
N GLU A 54 0.66 -6.13 15.86
CA GLU A 54 -0.15 -6.65 14.75
C GLU A 54 -1.61 -6.22 14.87
N PHE A 55 -2.23 -5.91 13.74
CA PHE A 55 -3.64 -5.56 13.65
C PHE A 55 -4.27 -6.08 12.36
N SER A 56 -5.57 -6.31 12.38
CA SER A 56 -6.31 -6.76 11.20
C SER A 56 -7.77 -6.34 11.25
N THR A 57 -8.37 -6.20 10.07
CA THR A 57 -9.80 -5.96 9.88
C THR A 57 -10.24 -6.44 8.50
N GLN A 58 -11.54 -6.37 8.24
CA GLN A 58 -12.13 -6.73 6.95
C GLN A 58 -13.19 -5.71 6.57
N PHE A 59 -13.36 -5.49 5.25
CA PHE A 59 -14.41 -4.65 4.69
C PHE A 59 -15.21 -5.44 3.67
N ASN A 60 -16.53 -5.37 3.75
CA ASN A 60 -17.44 -5.93 2.75
C ASN A 60 -17.73 -4.87 1.69
N VAL A 61 -17.47 -5.21 0.43
CA VAL A 61 -17.57 -4.28 -0.70
C VAL A 61 -18.89 -4.36 -1.46
N SER A 62 -19.79 -5.27 -1.08
CA SER A 62 -21.02 -5.58 -1.85
C SER A 62 -21.90 -4.37 -2.09
N ASN A 63 -21.89 -3.39 -1.18
CA ASN A 63 -22.71 -2.19 -1.26
C ASN A 63 -21.96 -0.97 -1.81
N TRP A 64 -20.72 -1.13 -2.23
CA TRP A 64 -19.97 -0.05 -2.83
C TRP A 64 -20.37 0.14 -4.28
N THR A 65 -20.78 1.35 -4.63
CA THR A 65 -21.45 1.63 -5.90
C THR A 65 -20.54 2.16 -6.99
N GLN A 66 -19.34 2.65 -6.63
CA GLN A 66 -18.39 3.16 -7.62
C GLN A 66 -17.44 2.05 -8.03
N ASP A 67 -17.15 1.98 -9.32
CA ASP A 67 -16.11 1.13 -9.86
C ASP A 67 -14.77 1.87 -9.86
N GLY A 68 -13.70 1.16 -9.58
CA GLY A 68 -12.34 1.69 -9.63
C GLY A 68 -11.50 1.36 -8.40
N LEU A 69 -10.41 2.11 -8.23
CA LEU A 69 -9.45 1.92 -7.14
C LEU A 69 -9.90 2.61 -5.87
N TYR A 70 -10.21 1.82 -4.87
CA TYR A 70 -10.47 2.28 -3.50
C TYR A 70 -9.15 2.38 -2.75
N LYS A 71 -8.95 3.47 -2.03
CA LYS A 71 -7.78 3.70 -1.19
C LYS A 71 -8.07 3.31 0.24
N ILE A 72 -7.24 2.46 0.80
CA ILE A 72 -7.31 2.04 2.20
C ILE A 72 -6.16 2.72 2.93
N LYS A 73 -6.50 3.65 3.80
CA LYS A 73 -5.54 4.43 4.56
C LYS A 73 -5.58 4.06 6.02
N ALA A 74 -4.43 3.62 6.54
CA ALA A 74 -4.23 3.38 7.97
C ALA A 74 -3.37 4.51 8.56
N ASN A 75 -3.76 5.00 9.73
CA ASN A 75 -2.97 5.99 10.45
C ASN A 75 -3.08 5.84 11.96
N GLN A 76 -1.99 6.20 12.64
CA GLN A 76 -1.92 6.36 14.09
C GLN A 76 -1.44 7.79 14.38
N GLY A 77 -2.28 8.58 15.05
CA GLY A 77 -1.95 9.96 15.34
C GLY A 77 -1.69 10.80 14.07
N THR A 78 -0.78 11.74 14.16
CA THR A 78 -0.51 12.72 13.09
C THR A 78 0.83 12.51 12.37
N SER A 79 1.62 11.54 12.77
CA SER A 79 2.93 11.28 12.16
C SER A 79 2.80 10.59 10.82
N LEU A 80 3.55 11.06 9.83
CA LEU A 80 3.61 10.45 8.50
C LEU A 80 4.26 9.05 8.51
N LEU A 81 5.11 8.76 9.50
CA LEU A 81 5.68 7.42 9.67
C LEU A 81 4.61 6.37 10.00
N TYR A 82 3.49 6.81 10.57
CA TYR A 82 2.36 5.98 10.95
C TYR A 82 1.13 6.31 10.09
N SER A 83 1.35 6.58 8.82
CA SER A 83 0.29 6.82 7.83
C SER A 83 0.65 6.10 6.53
N ILE A 84 -0.17 5.13 6.14
CA ILE A 84 0.08 4.28 4.97
C ILE A 84 -1.19 4.09 4.18
N THR A 85 -1.06 4.03 2.86
CA THR A 85 -2.18 3.81 1.94
C THR A 85 -1.86 2.65 1.00
N VAL A 86 -2.82 1.74 0.85
CA VAL A 86 -2.85 0.71 -0.20
C VAL A 86 -4.13 0.87 -1.02
N SER A 87 -4.16 0.29 -2.21
CA SER A 87 -5.32 0.40 -3.10
C SER A 87 -5.83 -0.98 -3.51
N VAL A 88 -7.14 -1.10 -3.62
CA VAL A 88 -7.82 -2.31 -4.10
C VAL A 88 -8.86 -1.91 -5.14
N GLU A 89 -8.86 -2.60 -6.28
CA GLU A 89 -9.87 -2.39 -7.32
C GLU A 89 -11.16 -3.15 -6.98
N VAL A 90 -12.27 -2.44 -7.10
CA VAL A 90 -13.61 -2.99 -6.92
C VAL A 90 -14.46 -2.58 -8.11
N ASN A 91 -15.12 -3.56 -8.74
CA ASN A 91 -16.03 -3.34 -9.86
C ASN A 91 -17.33 -4.10 -9.61
N SER A 92 -18.45 -3.42 -9.73
CA SER A 92 -19.78 -4.00 -9.54
C SER A 92 -19.98 -4.69 -8.18
N GLY A 93 -19.38 -4.12 -7.13
CA GLY A 93 -19.43 -4.68 -5.77
C GLY A 93 -18.61 -5.96 -5.59
N MET A 94 -17.67 -6.23 -6.49
CA MET A 94 -16.76 -7.37 -6.41
C MET A 94 -15.30 -6.92 -6.47
N THR A 95 -14.45 -7.58 -5.71
CA THR A 95 -13.01 -7.30 -5.69
C THR A 95 -12.30 -7.92 -6.87
N ALA A 96 -11.28 -7.23 -7.40
CA ALA A 96 -10.24 -7.86 -8.20
C ALA A 96 -9.27 -8.62 -7.28
N GLU A 97 -8.61 -9.65 -7.82
CA GLU A 97 -7.55 -10.33 -7.09
C GLU A 97 -6.48 -9.32 -6.69
N THR A 98 -6.17 -9.25 -5.40
CA THR A 98 -5.26 -8.26 -4.85
C THR A 98 -4.41 -8.89 -3.74
N SER A 99 -3.12 -8.59 -3.80
CA SER A 99 -2.19 -8.76 -2.69
C SER A 99 -1.19 -7.62 -2.76
N THR A 100 -1.34 -6.62 -1.90
CA THR A 100 -0.51 -5.42 -1.91
C THR A 100 -0.05 -5.07 -0.50
N THR A 101 1.21 -4.69 -0.37
CA THR A 101 1.81 -4.29 0.89
C THR A 101 2.55 -2.98 0.72
N GLN A 102 2.37 -2.08 1.69
CA GLN A 102 3.16 -0.87 1.83
C GLN A 102 3.76 -0.82 3.24
N SER A 103 4.97 -0.29 3.36
CA SER A 103 5.67 -0.24 4.63
C SER A 103 6.48 1.05 4.77
N SER A 104 6.39 1.65 5.94
CA SER A 104 7.29 2.71 6.40
C SER A 104 8.25 2.23 7.49
N LEU A 105 8.28 0.93 7.75
CA LEU A 105 9.20 0.35 8.73
C LEU A 105 10.64 0.53 8.27
N VAL A 106 11.45 1.14 9.13
CA VAL A 106 12.88 1.37 8.89
C VAL A 106 13.68 0.49 9.84
N SER A 107 14.59 -0.29 9.28
CA SER A 107 15.50 -1.14 10.06
C SER A 107 16.94 -0.65 9.90
N ASN A 108 17.70 -0.61 11.00
CA ASN A 108 19.09 -0.21 11.00
C ASN A 108 20.04 -1.19 10.28
N THR A 109 19.57 -2.39 9.96
CA THR A 109 20.39 -3.46 9.40
C THR A 109 19.81 -4.13 8.18
N ALA A 110 18.58 -3.78 7.79
CA ALA A 110 17.91 -4.39 6.66
C ALA A 110 17.22 -3.32 5.81
N SER A 111 17.24 -3.52 4.52
CA SER A 111 16.38 -2.80 3.60
C SER A 111 14.93 -3.18 3.85
N VAL A 112 14.03 -2.20 3.82
CA VAL A 112 12.60 -2.48 3.75
C VAL A 112 12.29 -2.86 2.32
N SER A 113 11.86 -4.09 2.12
CA SER A 113 11.40 -4.55 0.82
C SER A 113 9.88 -4.58 0.81
N VAL A 114 9.29 -3.92 -0.16
CA VAL A 114 7.87 -4.01 -0.43
C VAL A 114 7.67 -5.12 -1.45
N GLU A 115 7.16 -6.25 -1.01
CA GLU A 115 6.73 -7.29 -1.93
C GLU A 115 5.33 -7.00 -2.41
N THR A 116 5.16 -6.97 -3.70
CA THR A 116 3.87 -6.81 -4.30
C THR A 116 3.63 -7.85 -5.36
N ILE A 117 2.47 -8.44 -5.32
CA ILE A 117 1.69 -8.93 -6.45
C ILE A 117 2.17 -10.24 -7.04
N THR A 118 1.31 -11.21 -6.92
CA THR A 118 1.33 -12.48 -7.64
C THR A 118 0.51 -12.45 -8.92
N GLU A 119 0.25 -11.30 -9.52
CA GLU A 119 -0.43 -11.28 -10.81
C GLU A 119 0.51 -11.67 -11.94
N PRO A 120 0.07 -12.55 -12.88
CA PRO A 120 0.87 -12.95 -14.03
C PRO A 120 1.05 -11.85 -15.08
N ALA A 121 0.37 -10.73 -14.95
CA ALA A 121 0.53 -9.57 -15.82
C ALA A 121 0.52 -8.29 -14.97
N GLY A 122 1.54 -7.45 -15.11
CA GLY A 122 1.57 -6.21 -14.38
C GLY A 122 2.96 -5.65 -14.15
N LEU A 123 3.02 -4.75 -13.21
CA LEU A 123 4.22 -4.08 -12.75
C LEU A 123 4.36 -4.28 -11.26
N SER A 124 5.52 -4.73 -10.82
CA SER A 124 5.90 -4.76 -9.41
C SER A 124 7.05 -3.80 -9.16
N ILE A 125 7.11 -3.25 -7.97
CA ILE A 125 8.14 -2.32 -7.54
C ILE A 125 8.53 -2.61 -6.10
N ALA A 126 9.82 -2.52 -5.81
CA ALA A 126 10.37 -2.57 -4.46
C ALA A 126 11.28 -1.37 -4.24
N ALA A 127 11.22 -0.79 -3.06
CA ALA A 127 12.08 0.31 -2.66
C ALA A 127 12.84 -0.07 -1.38
N ASN A 128 14.14 0.12 -1.40
CA ASN A 128 15.03 -0.18 -0.28
C ASN A 128 15.76 1.08 0.15
N ALA A 129 15.78 1.35 1.43
CA ALA A 129 16.54 2.44 2.01
C ALA A 129 17.13 2.02 3.36
N MET A 130 18.33 2.51 3.64
CA MET A 130 18.98 2.33 4.96
C MET A 130 18.84 3.61 5.77
N GLU A 131 18.66 3.46 7.07
CA GLU A 131 18.63 4.61 7.96
C GLU A 131 19.95 5.39 7.90
N GLY A 132 19.83 6.71 7.71
CA GLY A 132 20.98 7.58 7.59
C GLY A 132 21.62 7.62 6.19
N SER A 133 21.04 6.89 5.22
CA SER A 133 21.47 6.95 3.83
C SER A 133 20.74 8.06 3.09
N ASP A 134 21.40 8.63 2.12
CA ASP A 134 20.82 9.59 1.15
C ASP A 134 20.34 8.93 -0.13
N THR A 135 20.38 7.60 -0.18
CA THR A 135 20.07 6.82 -1.39
C THR A 135 18.89 5.89 -1.15
N ILE A 136 17.95 5.91 -2.09
CA ILE A 136 16.86 4.94 -2.18
C ILE A 136 17.11 4.08 -3.42
N GLU A 137 17.22 2.77 -3.24
CA GLU A 137 17.31 1.81 -4.34
C GLU A 137 15.90 1.36 -4.73
N ILE A 138 15.57 1.47 -6.00
CA ILE A 138 14.26 1.06 -6.53
C ILE A 138 14.49 -0.04 -7.56
N THR A 139 13.83 -1.18 -7.37
CA THR A 139 13.86 -2.31 -8.29
C THR A 139 12.43 -2.73 -8.63
N GLY A 140 12.26 -3.42 -9.74
CA GLY A 140 10.94 -3.89 -10.11
C GLY A 140 10.97 -4.89 -11.26
N GLN A 141 9.81 -5.44 -11.55
CA GLN A 141 9.58 -6.32 -12.68
C GLN A 141 8.34 -5.88 -13.43
N THR A 142 8.38 -6.00 -14.75
CA THR A 142 7.23 -5.72 -15.60
C THR A 142 7.08 -6.82 -16.65
N THR A 143 5.85 -7.12 -17.00
CA THR A 143 5.54 -8.00 -18.14
C THR A 143 5.57 -7.26 -19.47
N ARG A 144 5.68 -5.93 -19.44
CA ARG A 144 5.78 -5.08 -20.63
C ARG A 144 7.23 -4.67 -20.84
N THR A 145 7.88 -5.27 -21.83
CA THR A 145 9.28 -5.00 -22.14
C THR A 145 9.48 -3.98 -23.26
N ASN A 146 8.38 -3.51 -23.86
CA ASN A 146 8.41 -2.59 -24.99
C ASN A 146 8.28 -1.11 -24.60
N ASP A 147 7.93 -0.86 -23.34
CA ASP A 147 7.70 0.48 -22.82
C ASP A 147 8.64 0.75 -21.64
N ASP A 148 9.18 1.94 -21.58
CA ASP A 148 9.98 2.36 -20.44
C ASP A 148 9.10 2.56 -19.19
N VAL A 149 9.69 2.29 -18.04
CA VAL A 149 9.08 2.55 -16.75
C VAL A 149 9.51 3.93 -16.26
N ILE A 150 8.53 4.76 -15.94
CA ILE A 150 8.76 6.09 -15.38
C ILE A 150 8.52 6.03 -13.88
N PHE A 151 9.54 6.41 -13.11
CA PHE A 151 9.46 6.56 -11.66
C PHE A 151 9.29 8.03 -11.31
N THR A 152 8.33 8.32 -10.47
CA THR A 152 8.16 9.64 -9.88
C THR A 152 8.25 9.55 -8.37
N VAL A 153 9.04 10.40 -7.77
CA VAL A 153 9.13 10.52 -6.31
C VAL A 153 8.49 11.84 -5.91
N THR A 154 7.48 11.75 -5.06
CA THR A 154 6.78 12.91 -4.53
C THR A 154 7.06 13.06 -3.04
N ALA A 155 7.29 14.29 -2.61
CA ALA A 155 7.43 14.62 -1.21
C ALA A 155 6.06 14.48 -0.48
N PRO A 156 6.07 14.38 0.85
CA PRO A 156 4.83 14.27 1.63
C PRO A 156 3.83 15.42 1.41
N ASN A 157 4.31 16.58 1.00
CA ASN A 157 3.49 17.74 0.65
C ASN A 157 2.93 17.71 -0.78
N GLY A 158 3.19 16.62 -1.54
CA GLY A 158 2.72 16.43 -2.91
C GLY A 158 3.64 16.99 -3.99
N ASN A 159 4.75 17.63 -3.63
CA ASN A 159 5.69 18.15 -4.62
C ASN A 159 6.50 17.03 -5.25
N LEU A 160 6.68 17.10 -6.57
CA LEU A 160 7.57 16.21 -7.29
C LEU A 160 9.03 16.54 -6.94
N VAL A 161 9.77 15.54 -6.44
CA VAL A 161 11.18 15.71 -6.05
C VAL A 161 12.15 15.00 -7.00
N SER A 162 11.70 13.96 -7.70
CA SER A 162 12.53 13.25 -8.67
C SER A 162 11.69 12.52 -9.71
N VAL A 163 12.23 12.42 -10.89
CA VAL A 163 11.71 11.60 -12.00
C VAL A 163 12.87 10.82 -12.61
N ASP A 164 12.68 9.55 -12.85
CA ASP A 164 13.63 8.73 -13.59
C ASP A 164 12.87 7.84 -14.58
N GLN A 165 13.54 7.47 -15.66
CA GLN A 165 12.99 6.62 -16.72
C GLN A 165 13.96 5.48 -16.99
N VAL A 166 13.47 4.26 -16.87
CA VAL A 166 14.27 3.04 -16.98
C VAL A 166 13.66 2.12 -18.01
N SER A 167 14.47 1.65 -18.95
CA SER A 167 14.05 0.62 -19.90
C SER A 167 14.16 -0.75 -19.25
N PRO A 168 13.08 -1.56 -19.26
CA PRO A 168 13.16 -2.91 -18.76
C PRO A 168 14.15 -3.75 -19.58
N ASP A 169 14.86 -4.64 -18.90
CA ASP A 169 15.66 -5.63 -19.62
C ASP A 169 14.79 -6.79 -20.11
N THR A 170 15.35 -7.65 -20.95
CA THR A 170 14.62 -8.76 -21.59
C THR A 170 14.84 -10.11 -20.90
N SER A 171 15.38 -10.11 -19.69
CA SER A 171 15.67 -11.35 -18.96
C SER A 171 14.49 -11.88 -18.15
#